data_f659748ea4f0b299af721495ea805475
#
_entry.id   f659748ea4f0b299af721495ea805475
#
_cell.length_a   1.000
_cell.length_b   1.000
_cell.length_c   1.000
_cell.angle_alpha   90.00
_cell.angle_beta   90.00
_cell.angle_gamma   90.00
#
_symmetry.space_group_name_H-M   'P 1'
#
loop_
_entity.id
_entity.type
_entity.pdbx_description
1 polymer ?
#
loop_
_entity_poly.entity_id
_entity_poly.type
_entity_poly.pdbx_seq_one_letter_code
_entity_poly.pdbx_strand_id
1 'polypeptide(L)'
;MSVNVQKSKSLGLVSLFLISLFVTMVSTAPSVMAVNETSSGTITGTETWTGVMNMDGDLLVAGGAKLIINAGTTINIPADKNINIQGSICAGDSSCGASQASTGSPIRFIWGDPAAPAPNQTGRCYVTGINNPDMACGSGIYLDSTIDQSLTRLNHVTLDGAYGIPVDIDGQGSIKYGALIFDGASLSVSNPTFRDINTTNVLAFNGASPTLDGGTFQVGIDEQGYHGAAIQAYGAGAGLVVMQVLNSAFTGEETDCGNQGGGRSAIYLENSFVNMDTLSITQNSYGAFLRSSSGYLTNSTVTTKCNAIDTNSHLAANGQTYTFVISDNVITPTDGAGITAYDGAIVLAERNTISGSAEGSGLGIRSSFVTANYNTIGPIGGWNGLWIYGESDVSAENNTILNTA
;
A
#
# COMPACT_ATOMS: atom_id res chain seq x y z
N MET A 1 -17.92 -76.89 -42.48
CA MET A 1 -18.67 -75.84 -41.81
C MET A 1 -17.74 -75.15 -40.88
N SER A 2 -17.25 -74.01 -41.27
CA SER A 2 -16.29 -73.20 -40.53
C SER A 2 -17.03 -72.10 -39.80
N VAL A 3 -16.82 -71.92 -38.52
CA VAL A 3 -17.26 -70.73 -37.78
C VAL A 3 -16.02 -70.06 -37.20
N ASN A 4 -15.88 -68.84 -37.64
CA ASN A 4 -14.74 -67.97 -37.43
C ASN A 4 -14.64 -67.44 -35.97
N VAL A 5 -13.43 -67.52 -35.45
CA VAL A 5 -12.99 -66.84 -34.22
C VAL A 5 -12.40 -65.49 -34.62
N GLN A 6 -13.18 -64.42 -34.54
CA GLN A 6 -12.70 -63.06 -34.73
C GLN A 6 -13.29 -62.13 -33.68
N LYS A 7 -12.98 -62.41 -32.37
CA LYS A 7 -13.41 -61.55 -31.24
C LYS A 7 -12.37 -61.32 -30.14
N SER A 8 -11.08 -61.42 -30.41
CA SER A 8 -10.09 -61.20 -29.31
C SER A 8 -9.11 -60.04 -29.52
N LYS A 9 -9.20 -59.29 -30.64
CA LYS A 9 -8.23 -58.17 -30.86
C LYS A 9 -8.71 -56.79 -30.45
N SER A 10 -10.00 -56.59 -30.20
CA SER A 10 -10.54 -55.26 -29.81
C SER A 10 -10.47 -54.98 -28.32
N LEU A 11 -10.45 -56.00 -27.44
CA LEU A 11 -10.35 -55.77 -25.98
C LEU A 11 -8.97 -55.34 -25.51
N GLY A 12 -7.91 -55.82 -26.21
CA GLY A 12 -6.51 -55.46 -25.84
C GLY A 12 -6.18 -54.00 -26.15
N LEU A 13 -6.72 -53.45 -27.23
CA LEU A 13 -6.47 -52.05 -27.60
C LEU A 13 -7.19 -51.03 -26.71
N VAL A 14 -8.42 -51.37 -26.30
CA VAL A 14 -9.19 -50.50 -25.39
C VAL A 14 -8.56 -50.47 -23.99
N SER A 15 -8.04 -51.62 -23.52
CA SER A 15 -7.34 -51.67 -22.23
C SER A 15 -6.01 -50.89 -22.23
N LEU A 16 -5.24 -50.95 -23.32
CA LEU A 16 -4.01 -50.14 -23.44
C LEU A 16 -4.30 -48.62 -23.51
N PHE A 17 -5.39 -48.23 -24.19
CA PHE A 17 -5.79 -46.81 -24.28
C PHE A 17 -6.28 -46.26 -22.93
N LEU A 18 -7.02 -47.07 -22.15
CA LEU A 18 -7.44 -46.69 -20.80
C LEU A 18 -6.26 -46.61 -19.83
N ILE A 19 -5.28 -47.52 -19.92
CA ILE A 19 -4.08 -47.44 -19.10
C ILE A 19 -3.20 -46.23 -19.48
N SER A 20 -3.09 -45.89 -20.76
CA SER A 20 -2.35 -44.70 -21.19
C SER A 20 -3.07 -43.39 -20.80
N LEU A 21 -4.40 -43.39 -20.78
CA LEU A 21 -5.17 -42.26 -20.31
C LEU A 21 -5.06 -42.05 -18.78
N PHE A 22 -4.94 -43.15 -18.01
CA PHE A 22 -4.70 -43.07 -16.56
C PHE A 22 -3.28 -42.66 -16.23
N VAL A 23 -2.27 -43.06 -17.01
CA VAL A 23 -0.86 -42.66 -16.79
C VAL A 23 -0.62 -41.19 -17.15
N THR A 24 -1.39 -40.61 -18.10
CA THR A 24 -1.30 -39.19 -18.42
C THR A 24 -2.10 -38.27 -17.48
N MET A 25 -2.98 -38.82 -16.64
CA MET A 25 -3.70 -38.07 -15.60
C MET A 25 -2.99 -38.05 -14.24
N VAL A 26 -1.80 -38.65 -14.10
CA VAL A 26 -0.90 -38.35 -12.97
C VAL A 26 -0.11 -37.10 -13.29
N SER A 27 -0.80 -36.03 -13.69
CA SER A 27 -0.20 -34.74 -13.85
C SER A 27 -0.27 -33.98 -12.54
N THR A 28 0.84 -33.87 -11.89
CA THR A 28 1.19 -32.71 -11.05
C THR A 28 0.02 -32.16 -10.23
N ALA A 29 -0.50 -32.96 -9.30
CA ALA A 29 -1.25 -32.35 -8.20
C ALA A 29 -0.30 -31.33 -7.55
N PRO A 30 -0.70 -30.07 -7.39
CA PRO A 30 0.12 -29.10 -6.67
C PRO A 30 0.46 -29.71 -5.30
N SER A 31 1.72 -29.64 -4.92
CA SER A 31 2.13 -30.09 -3.58
C SER A 31 1.37 -29.25 -2.57
N VAL A 32 0.48 -29.87 -1.80
CA VAL A 32 -0.20 -29.22 -0.67
C VAL A 32 0.69 -29.47 0.53
N MET A 33 1.35 -28.43 1.00
CA MET A 33 2.14 -28.51 2.23
C MET A 33 1.21 -28.59 3.45
N ALA A 34 1.52 -29.50 4.34
CA ALA A 34 0.74 -29.77 5.54
C ALA A 34 1.08 -28.80 6.68
N VAL A 35 0.33 -28.88 7.76
CA VAL A 35 0.47 -28.04 8.96
C VAL A 35 1.88 -28.18 9.57
N ASN A 36 2.57 -27.04 9.81
CA ASN A 36 3.92 -26.90 10.38
C ASN A 36 5.09 -27.29 9.45
N GLU A 37 5.00 -27.03 8.17
CA GLU A 37 6.15 -27.18 7.28
C GLU A 37 7.05 -25.93 7.27
N THR A 38 8.33 -26.13 6.97
CA THR A 38 9.31 -25.07 6.79
C THR A 38 9.49 -24.82 5.30
N SER A 39 9.42 -23.57 4.87
CA SER A 39 9.63 -23.20 3.48
C SER A 39 10.57 -21.99 3.38
N SER A 40 11.54 -22.10 2.47
CA SER A 40 12.45 -21.01 2.09
C SER A 40 13.11 -21.32 0.75
N GLY A 41 13.87 -20.37 0.21
CA GLY A 41 14.59 -20.54 -1.04
C GLY A 41 13.74 -20.18 -2.25
N THR A 42 13.75 -21.02 -3.31
CA THR A 42 13.13 -20.64 -4.59
C THR A 42 12.02 -21.60 -5.00
N ILE A 43 10.81 -21.06 -5.16
CA ILE A 43 9.69 -21.75 -5.80
C ILE A 43 9.84 -21.61 -7.32
N THR A 44 9.91 -22.73 -8.05
CA THR A 44 10.05 -22.76 -9.52
C THR A 44 8.84 -23.36 -10.24
N GLY A 45 7.85 -23.84 -9.49
CA GLY A 45 6.60 -24.42 -9.99
C GLY A 45 5.38 -23.84 -9.30
N THR A 46 4.33 -24.65 -9.17
CA THR A 46 3.16 -24.27 -8.37
C THR A 46 3.26 -24.90 -6.99
N GLU A 47 3.16 -24.08 -5.96
CA GLU A 47 3.13 -24.49 -4.57
C GLU A 47 1.89 -23.97 -3.87
N THR A 48 1.31 -24.76 -2.96
CA THR A 48 0.09 -24.38 -2.23
C THR A 48 0.33 -24.48 -0.72
N TRP A 49 0.10 -23.37 -0.04
CA TRP A 49 0.24 -23.25 1.41
C TRP A 49 -1.11 -23.25 2.11
N THR A 50 -1.18 -23.99 3.25
CA THR A 50 -2.37 -24.05 4.08
C THR A 50 -1.97 -24.34 5.54
N GLY A 51 -2.74 -23.82 6.50
CA GLY A 51 -2.47 -24.00 7.92
C GLY A 51 -1.37 -23.09 8.43
N VAL A 52 -0.35 -23.64 9.11
CA VAL A 52 0.77 -22.87 9.64
C VAL A 52 2.05 -23.23 8.88
N MET A 53 2.63 -22.21 8.27
CA MET A 53 3.90 -22.28 7.53
C MET A 53 4.97 -21.54 8.34
N ASN A 54 6.17 -22.07 8.41
CA ASN A 54 7.31 -21.41 9.02
C ASN A 54 8.38 -21.19 7.94
N MET A 55 8.83 -19.98 7.78
CA MET A 55 9.99 -19.67 6.94
C MET A 55 11.25 -19.74 7.80
N ASP A 56 12.35 -20.20 7.23
CA ASP A 56 13.69 -20.18 7.86
C ASP A 56 14.70 -19.35 7.06
N GLY A 57 14.28 -18.81 5.93
CA GLY A 57 15.09 -18.02 5.02
C GLY A 57 14.23 -17.12 4.13
N ASP A 58 14.87 -16.40 3.23
CA ASP A 58 14.18 -15.63 2.19
C ASP A 58 13.47 -16.56 1.21
N LEU A 59 12.35 -16.06 0.66
CA LEU A 59 11.57 -16.77 -0.35
C LEU A 59 11.59 -16.00 -1.68
N LEU A 60 11.90 -16.71 -2.76
CA LEU A 60 11.72 -16.21 -4.13
C LEU A 60 10.66 -17.04 -4.85
N VAL A 61 9.60 -16.42 -5.30
CA VAL A 61 8.70 -17.00 -6.30
C VAL A 61 9.22 -16.60 -7.67
N ALA A 62 9.91 -17.53 -8.34
CA ALA A 62 10.59 -17.26 -9.61
C ALA A 62 9.61 -16.94 -10.75
N GLY A 63 10.10 -16.30 -11.82
CA GLY A 63 9.29 -16.01 -12.99
C GLY A 63 8.63 -17.27 -13.55
N GLY A 64 7.32 -17.21 -13.80
CA GLY A 64 6.50 -18.35 -14.23
C GLY A 64 6.07 -19.32 -13.13
N ALA A 65 6.60 -19.19 -11.91
CA ALA A 65 6.15 -19.96 -10.75
C ALA A 65 4.89 -19.33 -10.11
N LYS A 66 4.18 -20.14 -9.31
CA LYS A 66 2.96 -19.68 -8.64
C LYS A 66 2.92 -20.15 -7.18
N LEU A 67 2.75 -19.21 -6.28
CA LEU A 67 2.45 -19.47 -4.87
C LEU A 67 0.95 -19.26 -4.62
N ILE A 68 0.27 -20.30 -4.16
CA ILE A 68 -1.14 -20.30 -3.77
C ILE A 68 -1.22 -20.35 -2.25
N ILE A 69 -1.90 -19.39 -1.63
CA ILE A 69 -2.08 -19.33 -0.18
C ILE A 69 -3.57 -19.36 0.15
N ASN A 70 -4.00 -20.40 0.81
CA ASN A 70 -5.39 -20.60 1.16
C ASN A 70 -5.83 -19.74 2.37
N ALA A 71 -7.12 -19.50 2.47
CA ALA A 71 -7.73 -18.77 3.59
C ALA A 71 -7.34 -19.38 4.95
N GLY A 72 -7.10 -18.52 5.93
CA GLY A 72 -6.73 -18.92 7.29
C GLY A 72 -5.27 -19.37 7.45
N THR A 73 -4.46 -19.33 6.39
CA THR A 73 -3.03 -19.66 6.48
C THR A 73 -2.29 -18.59 7.31
N THR A 74 -1.43 -19.07 8.21
CA THR A 74 -0.50 -18.22 8.96
C THR A 74 0.92 -18.54 8.54
N ILE A 75 1.68 -17.52 8.14
CA ILE A 75 3.07 -17.64 7.71
C ILE A 75 3.94 -16.92 8.74
N ASN A 76 4.73 -17.67 9.50
CA ASN A 76 5.70 -17.13 10.44
C ASN A 76 7.02 -16.89 9.72
N ILE A 77 7.54 -15.68 9.76
CA ILE A 77 8.70 -15.24 9.00
C ILE A 77 9.72 -14.65 9.99
N PRO A 78 10.99 -15.03 9.94
CA PRO A 78 12.01 -14.37 10.75
C PRO A 78 12.09 -12.87 10.45
N ALA A 79 12.44 -12.06 11.45
CA ALA A 79 12.36 -10.60 11.39
C ALA A 79 13.19 -9.94 10.25
N ASP A 80 14.19 -10.64 9.74
CA ASP A 80 15.12 -10.17 8.70
C ASP A 80 14.90 -10.83 7.33
N LYS A 81 13.77 -11.53 7.12
CA LYS A 81 13.52 -12.30 5.90
C LYS A 81 12.43 -11.68 5.02
N ASN A 82 12.58 -11.88 3.71
CA ASN A 82 11.76 -11.28 2.67
C ASN A 82 11.05 -12.34 1.83
N ILE A 83 9.92 -11.92 1.25
CA ILE A 83 9.25 -12.65 0.18
C ILE A 83 9.37 -11.81 -1.10
N ASN A 84 10.06 -12.33 -2.10
CA ASN A 84 10.23 -11.70 -3.40
C ASN A 84 9.41 -12.44 -4.46
N ILE A 85 8.54 -11.72 -5.15
CA ILE A 85 7.62 -12.27 -6.15
C ILE A 85 7.99 -11.75 -7.54
N GLN A 86 8.52 -12.63 -8.39
CA GLN A 86 8.77 -12.43 -9.81
C GLN A 86 7.79 -13.23 -10.69
N GLY A 87 7.19 -14.26 -10.12
CA GLY A 87 6.12 -15.06 -10.72
C GLY A 87 4.74 -14.55 -10.36
N SER A 88 3.94 -15.38 -9.68
CA SER A 88 2.62 -14.96 -9.20
C SER A 88 2.35 -15.42 -7.76
N ILE A 89 1.57 -14.62 -7.04
CA ILE A 89 1.04 -14.95 -5.73
C ILE A 89 -0.50 -14.85 -5.74
N CYS A 90 -1.14 -15.93 -5.34
CA CYS A 90 -2.59 -16.03 -5.22
C CYS A 90 -2.96 -16.26 -3.76
N ALA A 91 -3.26 -15.21 -3.03
CA ALA A 91 -3.55 -15.27 -1.61
C ALA A 91 -5.03 -14.95 -1.34
N GLY A 92 -5.78 -15.93 -0.88
CA GLY A 92 -7.16 -15.78 -0.43
C GLY A 92 -8.18 -15.39 -1.49
N ASP A 93 -7.93 -15.69 -2.76
CA ASP A 93 -8.83 -15.37 -3.86
C ASP A 93 -9.10 -16.62 -4.72
N SER A 94 -10.37 -16.99 -4.84
CA SER A 94 -10.79 -18.18 -5.57
C SER A 94 -10.62 -18.02 -7.10
N SER A 95 -10.55 -16.81 -7.62
CA SER A 95 -10.36 -16.56 -9.06
C SER A 95 -8.99 -17.00 -9.56
N CYS A 96 -8.00 -17.08 -8.68
CA CYS A 96 -6.66 -17.54 -9.00
C CYS A 96 -6.29 -18.90 -8.39
N GLY A 97 -7.25 -19.59 -7.76
CA GLY A 97 -7.12 -20.98 -7.29
C GLY A 97 -6.86 -21.18 -5.81
N ALA A 98 -6.80 -20.11 -5.00
CA ALA A 98 -6.80 -20.23 -3.54
C ALA A 98 -8.23 -20.38 -2.99
N SER A 99 -8.38 -20.84 -1.75
CA SER A 99 -9.67 -20.71 -1.07
C SER A 99 -9.92 -19.24 -0.68
N GLN A 100 -11.19 -18.82 -0.76
CA GLN A 100 -11.58 -17.43 -0.50
C GLN A 100 -11.35 -17.04 0.94
N ALA A 101 -10.51 -16.02 1.17
CA ALA A 101 -10.29 -15.44 2.48
C ALA A 101 -11.40 -14.45 2.87
N SER A 102 -11.54 -14.21 4.16
CA SER A 102 -12.50 -13.29 4.76
C SER A 102 -11.94 -12.70 6.07
N THR A 103 -12.66 -11.77 6.67
CA THR A 103 -12.29 -11.23 7.99
C THR A 103 -12.24 -12.31 9.09
N GLY A 104 -13.02 -13.39 8.97
CA GLY A 104 -13.00 -14.53 9.91
C GLY A 104 -11.88 -15.55 9.63
N SER A 105 -11.28 -15.53 8.45
CA SER A 105 -10.19 -16.43 8.03
C SER A 105 -9.16 -15.69 7.15
N PRO A 106 -8.53 -14.62 7.67
CA PRO A 106 -7.52 -13.88 6.92
C PRO A 106 -6.25 -14.73 6.71
N ILE A 107 -5.48 -14.38 5.72
CA ILE A 107 -4.11 -14.86 5.58
C ILE A 107 -3.20 -13.94 6.38
N ARG A 108 -2.29 -14.51 7.16
CA ARG A 108 -1.41 -13.73 8.03
C ARG A 108 0.05 -13.96 7.68
N PHE A 109 0.77 -12.88 7.38
CA PHE A 109 2.22 -12.85 7.31
C PHE A 109 2.71 -12.18 8.59
N ILE A 110 3.42 -12.92 9.43
CA ILE A 110 3.86 -12.48 10.76
C ILE A 110 5.38 -12.51 10.80
N TRP A 111 5.99 -11.33 10.88
CA TRP A 111 7.43 -11.19 11.02
C TRP A 111 7.84 -11.13 12.49
N GLY A 112 8.91 -11.86 12.81
CA GLY A 112 9.44 -12.00 14.15
C GLY A 112 9.10 -13.33 14.81
N ASP A 113 9.49 -13.51 16.06
CA ASP A 113 9.11 -14.68 16.86
C ASP A 113 7.72 -14.42 17.46
N PRO A 114 6.68 -15.18 17.09
CA PRO A 114 5.35 -15.03 17.66
C PRO A 114 5.29 -15.30 19.18
N ALA A 115 6.33 -15.91 19.75
CA ALA A 115 6.47 -16.15 21.17
C ALA A 115 7.37 -15.10 21.88
N ALA A 116 8.09 -14.26 21.14
CA ALA A 116 8.87 -13.17 21.71
C ALA A 116 7.97 -11.94 21.87
N PRO A 117 8.07 -11.21 22.99
CA PRO A 117 7.53 -9.86 23.03
C PRO A 117 8.15 -9.06 21.89
N ALA A 118 7.36 -8.16 21.27
CA ALA A 118 7.83 -7.29 20.19
C ALA A 118 9.28 -6.87 20.46
N PRO A 119 10.22 -7.12 19.53
CA PRO A 119 11.63 -7.02 19.81
C PRO A 119 11.90 -5.67 20.44
N ASN A 120 12.47 -5.72 21.66
CA ASN A 120 12.98 -4.53 22.30
C ASN A 120 13.88 -3.86 21.27
N GLN A 121 13.58 -2.65 20.92
CA GLN A 121 14.11 -1.87 19.81
C GLN A 121 15.64 -1.75 19.71
N THR A 122 16.37 -2.38 20.61
CA THR A 122 17.84 -2.41 20.68
C THR A 122 18.54 -3.35 19.69
N GLY A 123 17.80 -4.16 18.94
CA GLY A 123 18.32 -5.04 17.88
C GLY A 123 17.99 -4.57 16.46
N ARG A 124 17.55 -3.33 16.28
CA ARG A 124 17.18 -2.77 14.98
C ARG A 124 18.39 -2.62 14.08
N CYS A 125 18.20 -2.98 12.83
CA CYS A 125 19.11 -2.66 11.77
C CYS A 125 19.08 -1.16 11.51
N TYR A 126 19.93 -0.42 12.19
CA TYR A 126 20.12 1.00 11.94
C TYR A 126 20.93 1.17 10.64
N VAL A 127 20.30 1.68 9.61
CA VAL A 127 21.02 2.16 8.44
C VAL A 127 21.58 3.56 8.75
N THR A 128 22.76 3.62 9.34
CA THR A 128 23.52 4.85 9.47
C THR A 128 24.47 5.02 8.28
N GLY A 129 23.95 5.48 7.15
CA GLY A 129 24.73 5.85 5.96
C GLY A 129 24.77 4.80 4.85
N ILE A 130 24.85 5.31 3.62
CA ILE A 130 24.78 4.62 2.32
C ILE A 130 25.86 3.52 2.13
N ASN A 131 26.83 3.39 3.01
CA ASN A 131 27.93 2.44 2.93
C ASN A 131 27.89 1.34 4.00
N ASN A 132 26.76 1.09 4.62
CA ASN A 132 26.66 0.10 5.67
C ASN A 132 26.28 -1.28 5.06
N PRO A 133 27.15 -2.32 5.20
CA PRO A 133 26.81 -3.69 4.80
C PRO A 133 25.62 -4.30 5.55
N ASP A 134 25.08 -3.64 6.58
CA ASP A 134 23.92 -4.06 7.34
C ASP A 134 22.57 -3.73 6.65
N MET A 135 22.57 -3.29 5.39
CA MET A 135 21.34 -3.13 4.59
C MET A 135 20.56 -4.43 4.35
N ALA A 136 21.02 -5.55 4.89
CA ALA A 136 20.37 -6.86 4.77
C ALA A 136 19.15 -7.07 5.68
N CYS A 137 18.83 -6.11 6.54
CA CYS A 137 17.76 -6.26 7.51
C CYS A 137 16.45 -5.62 7.05
N GLY A 138 15.96 -6.01 5.92
CA GLY A 138 14.64 -5.62 5.48
C GLY A 138 13.66 -6.78 5.60
N SER A 139 12.42 -6.53 5.92
CA SER A 139 11.37 -7.55 5.94
C SER A 139 10.08 -7.05 5.30
N GLY A 140 9.48 -7.88 4.47
CA GLY A 140 8.28 -7.54 3.76
C GLY A 140 8.03 -8.42 2.53
N ILE A 141 7.11 -7.97 1.69
CA ILE A 141 6.78 -8.57 0.41
C ILE A 141 7.17 -7.61 -0.71
N TYR A 142 8.00 -8.06 -1.63
CA TYR A 142 8.44 -7.30 -2.80
C TYR A 142 7.79 -7.87 -4.07
N LEU A 143 7.06 -7.03 -4.77
CA LEU A 143 6.37 -7.36 -6.02
C LEU A 143 7.12 -6.69 -7.17
N ASP A 144 7.84 -7.50 -7.94
CA ASP A 144 8.67 -7.08 -9.07
C ASP A 144 7.79 -6.74 -10.29
N SER A 145 8.27 -5.89 -11.18
CA SER A 145 7.61 -5.53 -12.44
C SER A 145 7.34 -6.72 -13.37
N THR A 146 8.06 -7.82 -13.17
CA THR A 146 7.95 -9.07 -13.97
C THR A 146 6.83 -9.99 -13.51
N ILE A 147 6.12 -9.67 -12.42
CA ILE A 147 5.05 -10.53 -11.91
C ILE A 147 3.96 -10.77 -12.96
N ASP A 148 3.37 -11.96 -12.93
CA ASP A 148 2.14 -12.21 -13.65
C ASP A 148 0.95 -11.54 -12.94
N GLN A 149 0.66 -10.31 -13.37
CA GLN A 149 -0.40 -9.48 -12.79
C GLN A 149 -1.80 -10.09 -12.98
N SER A 150 -1.98 -10.91 -14.01
CA SER A 150 -3.26 -11.57 -14.28
C SER A 150 -3.59 -12.67 -13.26
N LEU A 151 -2.56 -13.29 -12.72
CA LEU A 151 -2.64 -14.39 -11.74
C LEU A 151 -2.31 -13.96 -10.31
N THR A 152 -1.86 -12.72 -10.09
CA THR A 152 -1.52 -12.21 -8.77
C THR A 152 -2.71 -11.53 -8.11
N ARG A 153 -3.08 -12.00 -6.93
CA ARG A 153 -4.17 -11.46 -6.10
C ARG A 153 -3.80 -11.56 -4.63
N LEU A 154 -4.08 -10.50 -3.89
CA LEU A 154 -3.96 -10.47 -2.43
C LEU A 154 -5.31 -10.03 -1.86
N ASN A 155 -5.98 -10.93 -1.14
CA ASN A 155 -7.29 -10.65 -0.58
C ASN A 155 -7.37 -11.05 0.90
N HIS A 156 -7.82 -10.14 1.79
CA HIS A 156 -7.83 -10.31 3.23
C HIS A 156 -6.47 -10.79 3.78
N VAL A 157 -5.40 -10.13 3.36
CA VAL A 157 -4.06 -10.41 3.87
C VAL A 157 -3.74 -9.47 5.04
N THR A 158 -3.13 -10.00 6.08
CA THR A 158 -2.57 -9.22 7.20
C THR A 158 -1.06 -9.29 7.14
N LEU A 159 -0.40 -8.14 7.12
CA LEU A 159 1.04 -7.99 7.33
C LEU A 159 1.26 -7.44 8.75
N ASP A 160 2.02 -8.17 9.55
CA ASP A 160 2.18 -7.91 10.97
C ASP A 160 3.66 -7.95 11.36
N GLY A 161 4.18 -6.88 11.96
CA GLY A 161 5.55 -6.79 12.47
C GLY A 161 6.67 -6.63 11.43
N ALA A 162 6.37 -6.30 10.17
CA ALA A 162 7.40 -6.09 9.16
C ALA A 162 8.19 -4.80 9.40
N TYR A 163 9.52 -4.86 9.17
CA TYR A 163 10.41 -3.68 9.28
C TYR A 163 10.50 -2.86 7.99
N GLY A 164 10.02 -3.38 6.89
CA GLY A 164 10.15 -2.80 5.55
C GLY A 164 11.45 -3.16 4.83
N ILE A 165 11.34 -3.44 3.56
CA ILE A 165 12.48 -3.71 2.67
C ILE A 165 13.08 -2.38 2.23
N PRO A 166 14.40 -2.16 2.37
CA PRO A 166 15.05 -0.96 1.82
C PRO A 166 15.17 -1.06 0.31
N VAL A 167 14.75 -0.02 -0.40
CA VAL A 167 14.91 0.09 -1.86
C VAL A 167 15.44 1.47 -2.24
N ASP A 168 16.31 1.52 -3.22
CA ASP A 168 16.76 2.75 -3.87
C ASP A 168 15.78 3.08 -5.01
N ILE A 169 14.88 4.04 -4.76
CA ILE A 169 13.78 4.36 -5.68
C ILE A 169 14.20 5.11 -6.93
N ASP A 170 15.38 5.72 -6.95
CA ASP A 170 15.87 6.55 -8.06
C ASP A 170 17.24 6.10 -8.62
N GLY A 171 17.83 5.06 -8.04
CA GLY A 171 19.17 4.59 -8.41
C GLY A 171 20.29 5.57 -8.03
N GLN A 172 20.01 6.56 -7.19
CA GLN A 172 20.95 7.62 -6.76
C GLN A 172 21.15 7.65 -5.25
N GLY A 173 20.64 6.64 -4.55
CA GLY A 173 20.79 6.51 -3.10
C GLY A 173 19.60 7.05 -2.30
N SER A 174 18.46 7.33 -2.93
CA SER A 174 17.22 7.67 -2.22
C SER A 174 16.55 6.42 -1.66
N ILE A 175 17.05 5.95 -0.53
CA ILE A 175 16.54 4.74 0.12
C ILE A 175 15.19 5.01 0.78
N LYS A 176 14.20 4.18 0.44
CA LYS A 176 12.88 4.12 1.08
C LYS A 176 12.62 2.70 1.57
N TYR A 177 11.70 2.58 2.50
CA TYR A 177 11.38 1.30 3.13
C TYR A 177 9.89 1.00 2.96
N GLY A 178 9.53 -0.25 2.66
CA GLY A 178 8.14 -0.66 2.54
C GLY A 178 7.92 -2.11 2.98
N ALA A 179 6.80 -2.37 3.68
CA ALA A 179 6.40 -3.73 4.05
C ALA A 179 5.77 -4.47 2.87
N LEU A 180 5.02 -3.77 2.03
CA LEU A 180 4.50 -4.25 0.74
C LEU A 180 4.98 -3.30 -0.34
N ILE A 181 5.79 -3.78 -1.27
CA ILE A 181 6.43 -2.97 -2.29
C ILE A 181 5.90 -3.32 -3.67
N PHE A 182 5.54 -2.28 -4.43
CA PHE A 182 5.18 -2.35 -5.85
C PHE A 182 6.27 -1.67 -6.67
N ASP A 183 7.19 -2.45 -7.24
CA ASP A 183 8.20 -1.97 -8.16
C ASP A 183 7.73 -2.19 -9.60
N GLY A 184 7.11 -1.18 -10.20
CA GLY A 184 6.49 -1.29 -11.53
C GLY A 184 5.29 -2.24 -11.60
N ALA A 185 4.89 -2.83 -10.49
CA ALA A 185 3.82 -3.81 -10.43
C ALA A 185 2.44 -3.14 -10.38
N SER A 186 1.46 -3.76 -11.05
CA SER A 186 0.08 -3.25 -11.12
C SER A 186 -0.90 -4.36 -10.79
N LEU A 187 -1.44 -4.33 -9.58
CA LEU A 187 -2.43 -5.32 -9.14
C LEU A 187 -3.39 -4.75 -8.09
N SER A 188 -4.48 -5.49 -7.86
CA SER A 188 -5.45 -5.17 -6.83
C SER A 188 -5.15 -5.94 -5.54
N VAL A 189 -5.14 -5.22 -4.42
CA VAL A 189 -5.08 -5.75 -3.07
C VAL A 189 -6.38 -5.39 -2.36
N SER A 190 -7.15 -6.41 -1.99
CA SER A 190 -8.47 -6.21 -1.39
C SER A 190 -8.43 -6.53 0.10
N ASN A 191 -8.98 -5.64 0.90
CA ASN A 191 -9.08 -5.78 2.35
C ASN A 191 -7.74 -6.11 3.06
N PRO A 192 -6.62 -5.45 2.72
CA PRO A 192 -5.37 -5.66 3.43
C PRO A 192 -5.43 -5.07 4.83
N THR A 193 -4.71 -5.67 5.77
CA THR A 193 -4.51 -5.15 7.12
C THR A 193 -3.02 -5.04 7.40
N PHE A 194 -2.56 -3.87 7.83
CA PHE A 194 -1.18 -3.62 8.22
C PHE A 194 -1.15 -3.26 9.71
N ARG A 195 -0.35 -3.99 10.48
CA ARG A 195 -0.19 -3.80 11.93
C ARG A 195 1.26 -3.86 12.32
N ASP A 196 1.62 -3.08 13.31
CA ASP A 196 2.96 -3.07 13.91
C ASP A 196 4.09 -2.96 12.87
N ILE A 197 3.81 -2.23 11.76
CA ILE A 197 4.78 -1.94 10.72
C ILE A 197 5.61 -0.74 11.17
N ASN A 198 6.93 -0.92 11.26
CA ASN A 198 7.83 0.12 11.75
C ASN A 198 8.16 1.21 10.71
N THR A 199 7.84 0.99 9.45
CA THR A 199 8.13 1.90 8.34
C THR A 199 6.87 2.17 7.52
N THR A 200 7.00 2.30 6.21
CA THR A 200 5.87 2.45 5.30
C THR A 200 5.16 1.12 5.08
N ASN A 201 3.84 1.11 5.19
CA ASN A 201 3.06 -0.10 4.95
C ASN A 201 3.09 -0.48 3.47
N VAL A 202 2.85 0.51 2.58
CA VAL A 202 2.87 0.30 1.12
C VAL A 202 3.77 1.33 0.46
N LEU A 203 4.72 0.86 -0.33
CA LEU A 203 5.61 1.68 -1.15
C LEU A 203 5.39 1.34 -2.63
N ALA A 204 5.14 2.35 -3.47
CA ALA A 204 4.96 2.20 -4.91
C ALA A 204 5.90 3.12 -5.69
N PHE A 205 6.59 2.60 -6.71
CA PHE A 205 7.49 3.38 -7.56
C PHE A 205 7.66 2.72 -8.95
N ASN A 206 8.51 3.29 -9.81
CA ASN A 206 8.80 2.78 -11.16
C ASN A 206 7.56 2.56 -12.04
N GLY A 207 6.59 3.48 -11.99
CA GLY A 207 5.39 3.37 -12.81
C GLY A 207 4.38 2.32 -12.32
N ALA A 208 4.47 1.91 -11.06
CA ALA A 208 3.51 1.00 -10.45
C ALA A 208 2.08 1.57 -10.51
N SER A 209 1.09 0.66 -10.61
CA SER A 209 -0.32 1.06 -10.65
C SER A 209 -1.20 0.17 -9.76
N PRO A 210 -0.98 0.17 -8.44
CA PRO A 210 -1.77 -0.65 -7.52
C PRO A 210 -3.15 -0.05 -7.25
N THR A 211 -4.11 -0.94 -6.98
CA THR A 211 -5.38 -0.61 -6.35
C THR A 211 -5.43 -1.22 -4.96
N LEU A 212 -5.62 -0.40 -3.94
CA LEU A 212 -5.81 -0.79 -2.55
C LEU A 212 -7.27 -0.51 -2.17
N ASP A 213 -8.05 -1.54 -1.88
CA ASP A 213 -9.47 -1.40 -1.60
C ASP A 213 -9.85 -2.08 -0.27
N GLY A 214 -10.58 -1.38 0.59
CA GLY A 214 -11.04 -1.88 1.88
C GLY A 214 -9.92 -2.09 2.91
N GLY A 215 -8.78 -1.42 2.74
CA GLY A 215 -7.60 -1.60 3.59
C GLY A 215 -7.72 -0.99 4.98
N THR A 216 -7.02 -1.59 5.94
CA THR A 216 -6.76 -1.02 7.27
C THR A 216 -5.27 -0.83 7.45
N PHE A 217 -4.87 0.43 7.63
CA PHE A 217 -3.47 0.84 7.69
C PHE A 217 -3.18 1.45 9.07
N GLN A 218 -2.26 0.84 9.79
CA GLN A 218 -1.68 1.45 10.99
C GLN A 218 -0.42 2.20 10.58
N VAL A 219 -0.42 3.51 10.76
CA VAL A 219 0.76 4.34 10.47
C VAL A 219 1.84 4.04 11.51
N GLY A 220 2.97 3.52 11.05
CA GLY A 220 4.06 3.09 11.92
C GLY A 220 4.75 4.25 12.65
N ILE A 221 5.42 3.89 13.74
CA ILE A 221 6.28 4.78 14.51
C ILE A 221 7.68 4.68 13.92
N ASP A 222 8.08 5.62 13.06
CA ASP A 222 9.51 5.78 12.76
C ASP A 222 10.17 6.54 13.90
N GLU A 223 10.96 5.84 14.74
CA GLU A 223 11.70 6.46 15.86
C GLU A 223 12.79 7.43 15.41
N GLN A 224 13.16 7.45 14.15
CA GLN A 224 14.19 8.35 13.63
C GLN A 224 13.64 9.65 13.06
N GLY A 225 12.31 9.87 13.09
CA GLY A 225 11.70 11.13 12.63
C GLY A 225 11.77 11.36 11.13
N TYR A 226 12.08 10.33 10.35
CA TYR A 226 12.02 10.39 8.90
C TYR A 226 10.60 10.01 8.44
N HIS A 227 10.02 10.81 7.59
CA HIS A 227 8.72 10.74 6.93
C HIS A 227 8.09 9.34 6.82
N GLY A 228 7.61 8.79 7.93
CA GLY A 228 6.79 7.57 7.92
C GLY A 228 5.39 7.91 7.41
N ALA A 229 4.98 7.31 6.32
CA ALA A 229 3.58 7.35 5.90
C ALA A 229 3.09 5.92 5.75
N ALA A 230 1.78 5.69 5.96
CA ALA A 230 1.24 4.37 5.71
C ALA A 230 1.37 4.01 4.22
N ILE A 231 1.10 4.96 3.32
CA ILE A 231 1.32 4.78 1.89
C ILE A 231 2.29 5.82 1.38
N GLN A 232 3.31 5.39 0.64
CA GLN A 232 4.22 6.25 -0.10
C GLN A 232 4.22 5.88 -1.59
N ALA A 233 4.15 6.90 -2.45
CA ALA A 233 4.28 6.71 -3.89
C ALA A 233 5.25 7.72 -4.49
N TYR A 234 6.16 7.24 -5.34
CA TYR A 234 7.20 8.03 -5.97
C TYR A 234 7.21 7.81 -7.47
N GLY A 235 6.82 8.82 -8.23
CA GLY A 235 6.91 8.85 -9.68
C GLY A 235 8.29 9.30 -10.16
N ALA A 236 9.37 8.63 -9.72
CA ALA A 236 10.73 8.93 -10.13
C ALA A 236 11.21 7.96 -11.22
N GLY A 237 12.08 8.42 -12.12
CA GLY A 237 12.74 7.56 -13.09
C GLY A 237 11.84 6.99 -14.19
N ALA A 238 11.42 5.74 -14.07
CA ALA A 238 10.79 4.97 -15.15
C ALA A 238 9.30 5.28 -15.40
N GLY A 239 8.64 6.13 -14.60
CA GLY A 239 7.25 6.51 -14.88
C GLY A 239 6.45 7.03 -13.70
N LEU A 240 5.33 7.64 -14.06
CA LEU A 240 4.33 8.14 -13.11
C LEU A 240 3.68 6.96 -12.38
N VAL A 241 3.69 6.97 -11.06
CA VAL A 241 2.86 6.04 -10.28
C VAL A 241 1.40 6.45 -10.42
N VAL A 242 0.54 5.48 -10.75
CA VAL A 242 -0.92 5.68 -10.84
C VAL A 242 -1.58 4.75 -9.84
N MET A 243 -2.09 5.29 -8.74
CA MET A 243 -2.62 4.49 -7.62
C MET A 243 -4.10 4.77 -7.39
N GLN A 244 -4.81 3.77 -6.90
CA GLN A 244 -6.15 3.92 -6.33
C GLN A 244 -6.13 3.46 -4.87
N VAL A 245 -6.72 4.27 -3.98
CA VAL A 245 -6.90 3.95 -2.57
C VAL A 245 -8.36 4.18 -2.22
N LEU A 246 -9.10 3.09 -2.03
CA LEU A 246 -10.55 3.11 -1.93
C LEU A 246 -11.02 2.49 -0.62
N ASN A 247 -12.12 3.00 -0.05
CA ASN A 247 -12.82 2.39 1.09
C ASN A 247 -11.90 2.02 2.26
N SER A 248 -10.86 2.80 2.53
CA SER A 248 -9.78 2.41 3.42
C SER A 248 -9.70 3.25 4.68
N ALA A 249 -9.22 2.65 5.77
CA ALA A 249 -9.06 3.28 7.06
C ALA A 249 -7.57 3.39 7.44
N PHE A 250 -7.20 4.58 7.94
CA PHE A 250 -5.86 4.91 8.40
C PHE A 250 -5.94 5.33 9.87
N THR A 251 -5.17 4.68 10.70
CA THR A 251 -5.04 5.02 12.13
C THR A 251 -3.57 5.15 12.47
N GLY A 252 -3.21 6.14 13.29
CA GLY A 252 -1.84 6.36 13.71
C GLY A 252 -1.79 6.92 15.12
N GLU A 253 -0.60 7.30 15.55
CA GLU A 253 -0.41 8.06 16.77
C GLU A 253 -0.26 9.53 16.44
N GLU A 254 -0.99 10.39 17.14
CA GLU A 254 -0.82 11.83 17.08
C GLU A 254 0.53 12.21 17.70
N THR A 255 1.39 12.85 16.92
CA THR A 255 2.63 13.47 17.41
C THR A 255 2.54 14.98 17.29
N ASP A 256 3.42 15.69 17.97
CA ASP A 256 3.45 17.15 17.88
C ASP A 256 3.69 17.63 16.45
N CYS A 257 3.01 18.70 16.06
CA CYS A 257 3.12 19.34 14.75
C CYS A 257 4.49 20.02 14.52
N GLY A 258 5.48 19.65 15.30
CA GLY A 258 6.81 20.25 15.30
C GLY A 258 7.64 19.91 14.08
N ASN A 259 8.18 20.96 13.49
CA ASN A 259 9.24 20.99 12.48
C ASN A 259 9.04 20.18 11.20
N GLN A 260 8.36 20.84 10.26
CA GLN A 260 8.60 20.78 8.82
C GLN A 260 9.07 19.42 8.27
N GLY A 261 8.13 18.60 7.88
CA GLY A 261 8.38 17.48 7.00
C GLY A 261 8.69 16.14 7.67
N GLY A 262 8.65 16.02 9.00
CA GLY A 262 8.90 14.78 9.74
C GLY A 262 7.65 14.17 10.38
N GLY A 263 6.46 14.71 10.14
CA GLY A 263 5.23 14.19 10.72
C GLY A 263 4.74 12.93 10.03
N ARG A 264 4.11 12.06 10.82
CA ARG A 264 3.50 10.82 10.33
C ARG A 264 2.27 11.14 9.49
N SER A 265 2.37 10.93 8.20
CA SER A 265 1.26 11.10 7.27
C SER A 265 0.53 9.77 7.06
N ALA A 266 -0.78 9.81 6.85
CA ALA A 266 -1.46 8.63 6.34
C ALA A 266 -0.96 8.31 4.92
N ILE A 267 -0.86 9.32 4.07
CA ILE A 267 -0.47 9.18 2.66
C ILE A 267 0.57 10.24 2.29
N TYR A 268 1.65 9.83 1.63
CA TYR A 268 2.67 10.70 1.04
C TYR A 268 2.85 10.37 -0.44
N LEU A 269 2.68 11.37 -1.30
CA LEU A 269 2.82 11.22 -2.74
C LEU A 269 3.83 12.21 -3.30
N GLU A 270 4.68 11.74 -4.18
CA GLU A 270 5.59 12.59 -4.93
C GLU A 270 5.57 12.20 -6.41
N ASN A 271 5.33 13.18 -7.30
CA ASN A 271 5.25 12.99 -8.75
C ASN A 271 4.32 11.84 -9.15
N SER A 272 3.16 11.74 -8.55
CA SER A 272 2.25 10.61 -8.69
C SER A 272 0.84 11.07 -9.05
N PHE A 273 0.05 10.15 -9.62
CA PHE A 273 -1.39 10.34 -9.78
C PHE A 273 -2.13 9.38 -8.85
N VAL A 274 -3.06 9.90 -8.04
CA VAL A 274 -3.81 9.04 -7.14
C VAL A 274 -5.30 9.38 -7.16
N ASN A 275 -6.11 8.33 -7.12
CA ASN A 275 -7.54 8.44 -6.84
C ASN A 275 -7.79 7.89 -5.42
N MET A 276 -8.20 8.77 -4.52
CA MET A 276 -8.53 8.48 -3.13
C MET A 276 -10.02 8.71 -2.91
N ASP A 277 -10.75 7.67 -2.56
CA ASP A 277 -12.19 7.79 -2.34
C ASP A 277 -12.65 7.01 -1.10
N THR A 278 -13.58 7.60 -0.36
CA THR A 278 -14.20 6.97 0.81
C THR A 278 -13.15 6.52 1.85
N LEU A 279 -12.23 7.43 2.19
CA LEU A 279 -11.21 7.19 3.20
C LEU A 279 -11.65 7.65 4.58
N SER A 280 -11.20 6.93 5.60
CA SER A 280 -11.26 7.33 7.00
C SER A 280 -9.84 7.49 7.54
N ILE A 281 -9.39 8.71 7.72
CA ILE A 281 -8.06 9.03 8.27
C ILE A 281 -8.27 9.62 9.67
N THR A 282 -7.79 8.92 10.69
CA THR A 282 -8.00 9.30 12.09
C THR A 282 -6.74 9.11 12.93
N GLN A 283 -6.57 9.94 13.95
CA GLN A 283 -5.45 9.84 14.89
C GLN A 283 -4.07 9.89 14.20
N ASN A 284 -3.94 10.70 13.16
CA ASN A 284 -2.66 10.91 12.46
C ASN A 284 -2.17 12.32 12.69
N SER A 285 -0.85 12.52 12.64
CA SER A 285 -0.30 13.87 12.68
C SER A 285 -0.70 14.63 11.43
N TYR A 286 -0.51 14.04 10.25
CA TYR A 286 -0.94 14.58 8.96
C TYR A 286 -1.81 13.57 8.21
N GLY A 287 -2.74 14.06 7.40
CA GLY A 287 -3.59 13.22 6.56
C GLY A 287 -2.90 12.84 5.25
N ALA A 288 -2.94 13.71 4.25
CA ALA A 288 -2.31 13.51 2.96
C ALA A 288 -1.30 14.61 2.65
N PHE A 289 -0.10 14.24 2.25
CA PHE A 289 0.94 15.13 1.76
C PHE A 289 1.21 14.86 0.27
N LEU A 290 0.93 15.86 -0.57
CA LEU A 290 0.83 15.71 -2.02
C LEU A 290 1.85 16.63 -2.69
N ARG A 291 3.03 16.10 -3.00
CA ARG A 291 4.12 16.84 -3.61
C ARG A 291 4.15 16.61 -5.11
N SER A 292 4.00 17.66 -5.90
CA SER A 292 4.00 17.57 -7.37
C SER A 292 3.15 16.42 -7.89
N SER A 293 1.97 16.24 -7.31
CA SER A 293 1.08 15.11 -7.58
C SER A 293 -0.29 15.59 -8.04
N SER A 294 -0.96 14.78 -8.84
CA SER A 294 -2.32 15.02 -9.32
C SER A 294 -3.27 13.95 -8.82
N GLY A 295 -4.57 14.23 -8.87
CA GLY A 295 -5.59 13.23 -8.57
C GLY A 295 -6.78 13.79 -7.82
N TYR A 296 -7.41 12.91 -7.05
CA TYR A 296 -8.68 13.18 -6.38
C TYR A 296 -8.63 12.68 -4.94
N LEU A 297 -9.19 13.47 -4.02
CA LEU A 297 -9.60 13.00 -2.69
C LEU A 297 -11.09 13.34 -2.52
N THR A 298 -11.91 12.30 -2.44
CA THR A 298 -13.36 12.47 -2.45
C THR A 298 -14.03 11.65 -1.34
N ASN A 299 -15.22 12.11 -0.89
CA ASN A 299 -16.10 11.39 0.03
C ASN A 299 -15.41 10.88 1.31
N SER A 300 -14.40 11.58 1.80
CA SER A 300 -13.53 11.11 2.86
C SER A 300 -13.69 11.89 4.15
N THR A 301 -13.40 11.22 5.26
CA THR A 301 -13.30 11.85 6.59
C THR A 301 -11.82 11.90 6.98
N VAL A 302 -11.31 13.11 7.24
CA VAL A 302 -9.91 13.34 7.58
C VAL A 302 -9.84 14.10 8.90
N THR A 303 -9.46 13.40 9.98
CA THR A 303 -9.25 13.97 11.31
C THR A 303 -7.79 13.81 11.69
N THR A 304 -7.09 14.94 11.88
CA THR A 304 -5.64 14.96 12.11
C THR A 304 -5.29 15.95 13.22
N LYS A 305 -4.10 15.78 13.80
CA LYS A 305 -3.58 16.78 14.72
C LYS A 305 -3.08 18.01 13.97
N CYS A 306 -2.25 17.81 12.96
CA CYS A 306 -1.64 18.86 12.15
C CYS A 306 -2.45 19.13 10.86
N ASN A 307 -1.80 19.53 9.78
CA ASN A 307 -2.51 19.77 8.53
C ASN A 307 -3.17 18.51 8.00
N ALA A 308 -4.43 18.63 7.63
CA ALA A 308 -5.17 17.47 7.13
C ALA A 308 -4.75 17.12 5.70
N ILE A 309 -4.64 18.13 4.83
CA ILE A 309 -4.24 17.93 3.44
C ILE A 309 -3.23 19.02 3.06
N ASP A 310 -2.02 18.61 2.73
CA ASP A 310 -0.98 19.49 2.22
C ASP A 310 -0.73 19.24 0.74
N THR A 311 -0.84 20.29 -0.08
CA THR A 311 -0.50 20.23 -1.49
C THR A 311 0.67 21.19 -1.77
N ASN A 312 1.70 20.69 -2.43
CA ASN A 312 2.87 21.45 -2.81
C ASN A 312 3.27 21.07 -4.23
N SER A 313 3.41 22.05 -5.10
CA SER A 313 3.95 21.84 -6.44
C SER A 313 5.34 22.46 -6.51
N HIS A 314 6.36 21.76 -6.01
CA HIS A 314 7.70 22.10 -6.46
C HIS A 314 7.72 21.92 -7.97
N LEU A 315 8.10 22.98 -8.69
CA LEU A 315 8.19 22.99 -10.14
C LEU A 315 8.73 21.66 -10.64
N ALA A 316 7.86 20.86 -11.25
CA ALA A 316 8.34 19.69 -11.94
C ALA A 316 9.38 20.15 -12.95
N ALA A 317 10.53 19.49 -12.95
CA ALA A 317 11.63 19.83 -13.86
C ALA A 317 11.24 19.76 -15.34
N ASN A 318 10.04 19.30 -15.65
CA ASN A 318 9.49 19.10 -16.99
C ASN A 318 8.33 20.04 -17.36
N GLY A 319 7.99 21.04 -16.50
CA GLY A 319 6.92 22.00 -16.78
C GLY A 319 5.49 21.39 -16.76
N GLN A 320 5.30 20.24 -16.18
CA GLN A 320 3.96 19.64 -16.01
C GLN A 320 3.16 20.39 -14.94
N THR A 321 1.87 20.53 -15.20
CA THR A 321 0.92 21.12 -14.26
C THR A 321 0.23 20.00 -13.48
N TYR A 322 0.29 20.07 -12.17
CA TYR A 322 -0.35 19.10 -11.30
C TYR A 322 -1.61 19.69 -10.69
N THR A 323 -2.77 19.11 -10.97
CA THR A 323 -4.05 19.54 -10.41
C THR A 323 -4.56 18.50 -9.43
N PHE A 324 -4.91 18.94 -8.23
CA PHE A 324 -5.50 18.09 -7.22
C PHE A 324 -6.94 18.53 -6.90
N VAL A 325 -7.88 17.58 -6.97
CA VAL A 325 -9.29 17.81 -6.66
C VAL A 325 -9.60 17.26 -5.27
N ILE A 326 -10.10 18.13 -4.39
CA ILE A 326 -10.49 17.80 -3.02
C ILE A 326 -11.97 18.14 -2.89
N SER A 327 -12.84 17.12 -2.91
CA SER A 327 -14.27 17.39 -2.93
C SER A 327 -15.09 16.45 -2.04
N ASP A 328 -16.18 16.99 -1.48
CA ASP A 328 -17.16 16.24 -0.72
C ASP A 328 -16.57 15.57 0.56
N ASN A 329 -15.55 16.18 1.17
CA ASN A 329 -14.88 15.65 2.35
C ASN A 329 -15.33 16.35 3.64
N VAL A 330 -15.19 15.62 4.75
CA VAL A 330 -15.25 16.18 6.12
C VAL A 330 -13.82 16.22 6.67
N ILE A 331 -13.32 17.43 6.93
CA ILE A 331 -11.92 17.69 7.28
C ILE A 331 -11.86 18.38 8.62
N THR A 332 -11.21 17.77 9.60
CA THR A 332 -11.16 18.26 10.99
C THR A 332 -9.74 18.17 11.54
N PRO A 333 -8.86 19.15 11.22
CA PRO A 333 -7.56 19.26 11.91
C PRO A 333 -7.76 19.79 13.31
N THR A 334 -6.96 19.38 14.29
CA THR A 334 -7.00 19.91 15.65
C THR A 334 -6.15 21.17 15.78
N ASP A 335 -4.90 21.12 15.36
CA ASP A 335 -3.93 22.23 15.53
C ASP A 335 -3.50 22.86 14.21
N GLY A 336 -3.50 22.10 13.10
CA GLY A 336 -3.06 22.57 11.79
C GLY A 336 -4.16 23.15 10.91
N ALA A 337 -3.87 23.30 9.63
CA ALA A 337 -4.83 23.74 8.63
C ALA A 337 -5.66 22.59 8.03
N GLY A 338 -6.85 22.88 7.54
CA GLY A 338 -7.69 21.90 6.85
C GLY A 338 -7.08 21.51 5.51
N ILE A 339 -6.95 22.46 4.61
CA ILE A 339 -6.31 22.28 3.31
C ILE A 339 -5.25 23.37 3.14
N THR A 340 -4.05 22.99 2.71
CA THR A 340 -2.99 23.93 2.36
C THR A 340 -2.54 23.76 0.93
N ALA A 341 -2.30 24.87 0.24
CA ALA A 341 -1.77 24.90 -1.11
C ALA A 341 -0.56 25.83 -1.17
N TYR A 342 0.62 25.28 -1.50
CA TYR A 342 1.88 26.00 -1.51
C TYR A 342 2.63 25.89 -2.85
N ASP A 343 3.43 26.92 -3.14
CA ASP A 343 4.52 26.88 -4.11
C ASP A 343 4.09 26.38 -5.50
N GLY A 344 3.04 26.98 -6.07
CA GLY A 344 2.54 26.68 -7.39
C GLY A 344 1.53 25.53 -7.47
N ALA A 345 1.03 25.04 -6.35
CA ALA A 345 -0.02 24.01 -6.35
C ALA A 345 -1.28 24.50 -7.09
N ILE A 346 -1.92 23.62 -7.84
CA ILE A 346 -3.23 23.86 -8.45
C ILE A 346 -4.25 22.98 -7.76
N VAL A 347 -5.19 23.59 -7.06
CA VAL A 347 -6.17 22.88 -6.24
C VAL A 347 -7.59 23.30 -6.61
N LEU A 348 -8.45 22.32 -6.79
CA LEU A 348 -9.90 22.50 -6.84
C LEU A 348 -10.48 21.94 -5.54
N ALA A 349 -10.95 22.82 -4.64
CA ALA A 349 -11.56 22.46 -3.37
C ALA A 349 -13.06 22.74 -3.42
N GLU A 350 -13.89 21.71 -3.46
CA GLU A 350 -15.33 21.86 -3.64
C GLU A 350 -16.16 21.07 -2.63
N ARG A 351 -17.21 21.67 -2.11
CA ARG A 351 -18.20 21.01 -1.24
C ARG A 351 -17.60 20.32 -0.01
N ASN A 352 -16.45 20.78 0.47
CA ASN A 352 -15.87 20.25 1.69
C ASN A 352 -16.47 20.93 2.92
N THR A 353 -16.57 20.18 4.01
CA THR A 353 -16.83 20.71 5.35
C THR A 353 -15.52 20.72 6.12
N ILE A 354 -15.00 21.89 6.45
CA ILE A 354 -13.72 22.07 7.14
C ILE A 354 -13.99 22.74 8.47
N SER A 355 -13.61 22.09 9.58
CA SER A 355 -13.85 22.63 10.93
C SER A 355 -12.75 22.19 11.90
N GLY A 356 -12.72 22.78 13.08
CA GLY A 356 -11.69 22.53 14.09
C GLY A 356 -10.56 23.55 14.00
N SER A 357 -9.32 23.13 13.87
CA SER A 357 -8.14 23.99 13.75
C SER A 357 -7.99 25.04 14.86
N ALA A 358 -7.32 24.66 15.96
CA ALA A 358 -7.04 25.59 17.06
C ALA A 358 -5.96 26.62 16.71
N GLU A 359 -5.03 26.30 15.82
CA GLU A 359 -3.86 27.13 15.49
C GLU A 359 -3.66 27.39 13.98
N GLY A 360 -4.45 26.78 13.09
CA GLY A 360 -4.33 26.91 11.66
C GLY A 360 -5.49 27.64 10.99
N SER A 361 -5.54 27.59 9.68
CA SER A 361 -6.63 28.12 8.86
C SER A 361 -7.49 26.97 8.31
N GLY A 362 -8.74 27.25 7.98
CA GLY A 362 -9.57 26.29 7.26
C GLY A 362 -8.95 25.94 5.91
N LEU A 363 -8.68 26.97 5.10
CA LEU A 363 -8.00 26.87 3.80
C LEU A 363 -6.85 27.89 3.76
N GLY A 364 -5.61 27.41 3.68
CA GLY A 364 -4.39 28.22 3.61
C GLY A 364 -3.76 28.14 2.23
N ILE A 365 -3.55 29.30 1.57
CA ILE A 365 -3.07 29.39 0.20
C ILE A 365 -1.85 30.30 0.14
N ARG A 366 -0.73 29.80 -0.42
CA ARG A 366 0.48 30.58 -0.62
C ARG A 366 1.05 30.32 -2.02
N SER A 367 1.19 31.40 -2.80
CA SER A 367 1.83 31.35 -4.12
C SER A 367 1.27 30.21 -4.99
N SER A 368 -0.05 30.07 -5.04
CA SER A 368 -0.73 28.91 -5.64
C SER A 368 -2.00 29.33 -6.38
N PHE A 369 -2.53 28.41 -7.20
CA PHE A 369 -3.76 28.58 -7.96
C PHE A 369 -4.86 27.74 -7.34
N VAL A 370 -5.89 28.36 -6.77
CA VAL A 370 -6.94 27.63 -6.06
C VAL A 370 -8.32 28.08 -6.53
N THR A 371 -9.14 27.11 -6.88
CA THR A 371 -10.60 27.29 -7.02
C THR A 371 -11.28 26.65 -5.81
N ALA A 372 -11.93 27.46 -4.99
CA ALA A 372 -12.61 27.03 -3.78
C ALA A 372 -14.10 27.37 -3.85
N ASN A 373 -14.96 26.38 -4.08
CA ASN A 373 -16.38 26.60 -4.30
C ASN A 373 -17.25 25.75 -3.39
N TYR A 374 -18.35 26.32 -2.90
CA TYR A 374 -19.36 25.61 -2.12
C TYR A 374 -18.85 24.94 -0.84
N ASN A 375 -17.71 25.37 -0.28
CA ASN A 375 -17.22 24.82 0.96
C ASN A 375 -17.91 25.45 2.17
N THR A 376 -18.07 24.67 3.22
CA THR A 376 -18.43 25.17 4.55
C THR A 376 -17.17 25.14 5.43
N ILE A 377 -16.72 26.32 5.87
CA ILE A 377 -15.49 26.50 6.63
C ILE A 377 -15.82 27.09 7.99
N GLY A 378 -15.58 26.34 9.04
CA GLY A 378 -15.80 26.77 10.43
C GLY A 378 -16.66 25.80 11.24
N PRO A 379 -16.65 25.94 12.57
CA PRO A 379 -15.86 26.91 13.32
C PRO A 379 -14.36 26.63 13.26
N ILE A 380 -13.57 27.71 13.09
CA ILE A 380 -12.11 27.68 13.12
C ILE A 380 -11.67 28.51 14.33
N GLY A 381 -11.00 27.88 15.29
CA GLY A 381 -10.48 28.55 16.49
C GLY A 381 -9.11 29.19 16.31
N GLY A 382 -8.44 28.90 15.19
CA GLY A 382 -7.10 29.41 14.87
C GLY A 382 -7.11 30.75 14.15
N TRP A 383 -6.43 30.84 12.99
CA TRP A 383 -6.18 32.12 12.36
C TRP A 383 -7.35 32.62 11.51
N ASN A 384 -7.69 31.92 10.44
CA ASN A 384 -8.70 32.39 9.48
C ASN A 384 -9.48 31.21 8.86
N GLY A 385 -10.72 31.45 8.45
CA GLY A 385 -11.45 30.51 7.60
C GLY A 385 -10.74 30.32 6.27
N LEU A 386 -10.40 31.44 5.61
CA LEU A 386 -9.63 31.46 4.36
C LEU A 386 -8.44 32.41 4.54
N TRP A 387 -7.22 31.96 4.30
CA TRP A 387 -5.99 32.72 4.39
C TRP A 387 -5.21 32.66 3.09
N ILE A 388 -5.04 33.82 2.43
CA ILE A 388 -4.39 33.94 1.13
C ILE A 388 -3.21 34.88 1.27
N TYR A 389 -2.02 34.44 0.83
CA TYR A 389 -0.83 35.28 0.84
C TYR A 389 0.17 34.90 -0.27
N GLY A 390 1.17 35.73 -0.49
CA GLY A 390 2.08 35.58 -1.62
C GLY A 390 1.37 35.90 -2.96
N GLU A 391 2.00 35.47 -4.04
CA GLU A 391 1.44 35.63 -5.41
C GLU A 391 0.48 34.48 -5.70
N SER A 392 -0.74 34.56 -5.18
CA SER A 392 -1.77 33.53 -5.33
C SER A 392 -2.90 34.03 -6.25
N ASP A 393 -3.41 33.12 -7.10
CA ASP A 393 -4.61 33.34 -7.90
C ASP A 393 -5.74 32.46 -7.34
N VAL A 394 -6.77 33.10 -6.80
CA VAL A 394 -7.82 32.41 -6.07
C VAL A 394 -9.21 32.83 -6.56
N SER A 395 -9.99 31.86 -7.00
CA SER A 395 -11.43 31.98 -7.19
C SER A 395 -12.15 31.30 -6.02
N ALA A 396 -12.97 32.05 -5.28
CA ALA A 396 -13.67 31.53 -4.11
C ALA A 396 -15.15 31.95 -4.15
N GLU A 397 -16.00 31.05 -4.65
CA GLU A 397 -17.42 31.34 -4.85
C GLU A 397 -18.32 30.46 -4.00
N ASN A 398 -19.44 30.98 -3.53
CA ASN A 398 -20.48 30.27 -2.81
C ASN A 398 -20.00 29.53 -1.55
N ASN A 399 -18.91 29.94 -0.92
CA ASN A 399 -18.45 29.38 0.33
C ASN A 399 -19.20 29.98 1.52
N THR A 400 -19.40 29.19 2.54
CA THR A 400 -19.93 29.61 3.84
C THR A 400 -18.81 29.60 4.87
N ILE A 401 -18.46 30.73 5.45
CA ILE A 401 -17.44 30.83 6.49
C ILE A 401 -18.12 31.19 7.82
N LEU A 402 -17.98 30.32 8.81
CA LEU A 402 -18.69 30.37 10.08
C LEU A 402 -17.72 30.53 11.26
N ASN A 403 -18.02 31.47 12.17
CA ASN A 403 -17.39 31.60 13.48
C ASN A 403 -15.85 31.36 13.46
N THR A 404 -15.16 32.15 12.66
CA THR A 404 -13.70 32.20 12.71
C THR A 404 -13.28 33.16 13.82
N ALA A 405 -12.19 32.86 14.54
CA ALA A 405 -11.66 33.72 15.61
C ALA A 405 -11.16 35.06 15.10
#